data_c2d173a12e0e26ddc097fc944614c616
#
_entry.id   c2d173a12e0e26ddc097fc944614c616
#
_cell.length_a   1.000
_cell.length_b   1.000
_cell.length_c   1.000
_cell.angle_alpha   90.00
_cell.angle_beta   90.00
_cell.angle_gamma   90.00
#
_symmetry.space_group_name_H-M   'P 1'
#
loop_
_entity.id
_entity.type
_entity.pdbx_description
1 polymer ?
#
loop_
_entity_poly.entity_id
_entity_poly.type
_entity_poly.pdbx_seq_one_letter_code
_entity_poly.pdbx_strand_id
1 'polypeptide(L)'
;MYQNEPNPFTESTVIGFSLPEAGNYTLTIFDVTGKVVKVVTNEGQKGYNQESIDRNDISTGVMYYQLESNDYNATKKMIIIE
;
A
#
# COMPACT_ATOMS: atom_id res chain seq x y z
N MET A 1 3.02 -9.75 -0.33
CA MET A 1 2.75 -8.43 -0.94
C MET A 1 3.83 -8.10 -1.95
N TYR A 2 3.42 -7.58 -3.09
CA TYR A 2 4.34 -7.28 -4.18
C TYR A 2 4.76 -5.82 -4.17
N GLN A 3 5.86 -5.54 -4.85
CA GLN A 3 6.30 -4.16 -5.02
C GLN A 3 5.25 -3.41 -5.84
N ASN A 4 4.96 -2.17 -5.43
CA ASN A 4 4.03 -1.32 -6.17
C ASN A 4 4.53 -1.05 -7.60
N GLU A 5 3.60 -0.94 -8.53
CA GLU A 5 3.92 -0.60 -9.93
C GLU A 5 3.01 0.51 -10.43
N PRO A 6 3.56 1.54 -11.06
CA PRO A 6 4.99 1.80 -11.20
C PRO A 6 5.67 2.21 -9.90
N ASN A 7 6.98 2.04 -9.82
CA ASN A 7 7.82 2.49 -8.73
C ASN A 7 9.18 2.88 -9.29
N PRO A 8 9.59 4.14 -9.28
CA PRO A 8 8.88 5.30 -8.71
C PRO A 8 7.61 5.66 -9.50
N PHE A 9 6.73 6.45 -8.87
CA PHE A 9 5.52 6.90 -9.53
C PHE A 9 5.27 8.39 -9.27
N THR A 10 4.46 9.01 -10.15
CA THR A 10 4.16 10.45 -10.07
C THR A 10 2.72 10.71 -9.64
N GLU A 11 1.76 9.99 -10.19
CA GLU A 11 0.34 10.24 -9.92
C GLU A 11 -0.36 9.09 -9.20
N SER A 12 -0.12 7.86 -9.64
CA SER A 12 -0.76 6.70 -9.04
C SER A 12 0.09 5.46 -9.19
N THR A 13 -0.18 4.48 -8.34
CA THR A 13 0.49 3.19 -8.37
C THR A 13 -0.49 2.12 -7.96
N VAL A 14 -0.17 0.88 -8.26
CA VAL A 14 -0.98 -0.28 -7.89
C VAL A 14 -0.16 -1.19 -7.00
N ILE A 15 -0.75 -1.60 -5.89
CA ILE A 15 -0.15 -2.53 -4.95
C ILE A 15 -0.88 -3.87 -5.06
N GLY A 16 -0.13 -4.92 -5.42
CA GLY A 16 -0.67 -6.26 -5.50
C GLY A 16 -0.32 -7.07 -4.26
N PHE A 17 -1.23 -7.94 -3.84
CA PHE A 17 -1.00 -8.80 -2.68
C PHE A 17 -1.92 -10.02 -2.74
N SER A 18 -1.51 -11.08 -2.07
CA SER A 18 -2.33 -12.29 -1.98
C SER A 18 -2.75 -12.52 -0.54
N LEU A 19 -4.01 -12.87 -0.36
CA LEU A 19 -4.55 -13.22 0.96
C LEU A 19 -4.80 -14.72 1.03
N PRO A 20 -4.45 -15.36 2.16
CA PRO A 20 -4.73 -16.79 2.32
C PRO A 20 -6.21 -17.09 2.44
N GLU A 21 -6.99 -16.12 2.92
CA GLU A 21 -8.44 -16.22 3.05
C GLU A 21 -9.08 -14.86 2.79
N ALA A 22 -10.36 -14.88 2.39
CA ALA A 22 -11.12 -13.64 2.24
C ALA A 22 -11.27 -12.96 3.59
N GLY A 23 -11.24 -11.63 3.60
CA GLY A 23 -11.40 -10.86 4.82
C GLY A 23 -11.00 -9.41 4.62
N ASN A 24 -11.18 -8.63 5.67
CA ASN A 24 -10.80 -7.23 5.65
C ASN A 24 -9.30 -7.08 5.72
N TYR A 25 -8.80 -6.04 5.06
CA TYR A 25 -7.39 -5.65 5.15
C TYR A 25 -7.29 -4.14 5.35
N THR A 26 -6.18 -3.72 5.94
CA THR A 26 -5.86 -2.32 6.11
C THR A 26 -4.50 -2.06 5.47
N LEU A 27 -4.47 -1.09 4.57
CA LEU A 27 -3.24 -0.63 3.93
C LEU A 27 -2.92 0.74 4.49
N THR A 28 -1.79 0.87 5.16
CA THR A 28 -1.35 2.11 5.77
C THR A 28 -0.11 2.62 5.05
N ILE A 29 -0.13 3.89 4.67
CA ILE A 29 1.03 4.55 4.05
C ILE A 29 1.56 5.57 5.05
N PHE A 30 2.86 5.52 5.30
CA PHE A 30 3.50 6.43 6.24
C PHE A 30 4.86 6.89 5.72
N ASP A 31 5.29 8.05 6.21
CA ASP A 31 6.56 8.62 5.80
C ASP A 31 7.72 8.06 6.62
N VAL A 32 8.95 8.55 6.35
CA VAL A 32 10.16 8.05 7.01
C VAL A 32 10.20 8.36 8.50
N THR A 33 9.37 9.29 8.98
CA THR A 33 9.29 9.60 10.41
C THR A 33 8.27 8.73 11.14
N GLY A 34 7.52 7.92 10.39
CA GLY A 34 6.46 7.09 10.93
C GLY A 34 5.09 7.76 10.92
N LYS A 35 4.99 8.97 10.37
CA LYS A 35 3.71 9.67 10.31
C LYS A 35 2.83 9.03 9.24
N VAL A 36 1.62 8.66 9.63
CA VAL A 36 0.64 8.08 8.71
C VAL A 36 0.10 9.17 7.80
N VAL A 37 0.18 8.94 6.50
CA VAL A 37 -0.29 9.89 5.48
C VAL A 37 -1.55 9.40 4.78
N LYS A 38 -1.81 8.10 4.80
CA LYS A 38 -3.02 7.55 4.19
C LYS A 38 -3.35 6.18 4.80
N VAL A 39 -4.64 5.92 4.99
CA VAL A 39 -5.12 4.61 5.45
C VAL A 39 -6.26 4.17 4.53
N VAL A 40 -6.18 2.96 4.02
CA VAL A 40 -7.23 2.35 3.22
C VAL A 40 -7.65 1.03 3.87
N THR A 41 -8.93 0.90 4.18
CA THR A 41 -9.48 -0.35 4.70
C THR A 41 -10.50 -0.86 3.70
N ASN A 42 -10.40 -2.13 3.34
CA ASN A 42 -11.28 -2.71 2.34
C ASN A 42 -11.42 -4.20 2.60
N GLU A 43 -12.32 -4.83 1.83
CA GLU A 43 -12.53 -6.27 1.91
C GLU A 43 -11.83 -6.94 0.75
N GLY A 44 -11.02 -7.96 1.04
CA GLY A 44 -10.27 -8.70 0.05
C GLY A 44 -10.83 -10.10 -0.17
N GLN A 45 -10.49 -10.66 -1.32
CA GLN A 45 -10.85 -12.04 -1.65
C GLN A 45 -9.67 -12.97 -1.38
N LYS A 46 -9.95 -14.25 -1.27
CA LYS A 46 -8.89 -15.24 -1.21
C LYS A 46 -8.12 -15.20 -2.53
N GLY A 47 -6.80 -15.21 -2.45
CA GLY A 47 -5.93 -15.15 -3.61
C GLY A 47 -5.48 -13.72 -3.89
N TYR A 48 -5.30 -13.40 -5.16
CA TYR A 48 -4.72 -12.14 -5.57
C TYR A 48 -5.69 -10.96 -5.48
N ASN A 49 -5.19 -9.85 -4.93
CA ASN A 49 -5.92 -8.59 -4.80
C ASN A 49 -5.05 -7.45 -5.31
N GLN A 50 -5.68 -6.34 -5.67
CA GLN A 50 -4.98 -5.12 -6.05
C GLN A 50 -5.63 -3.92 -5.36
N GLU A 51 -4.81 -2.97 -4.93
CA GLU A 51 -5.27 -1.70 -4.41
C GLU A 51 -4.59 -0.58 -5.19
N SER A 52 -5.39 0.31 -5.77
CA SER A 52 -4.87 1.46 -6.51
C SER A 52 -4.70 2.62 -5.53
N ILE A 53 -3.54 3.24 -5.55
CA ILE A 53 -3.21 4.35 -4.67
C ILE A 53 -2.94 5.59 -5.52
N ASP A 54 -3.74 6.63 -5.31
CA ASP A 54 -3.52 7.93 -5.91
C ASP A 54 -2.67 8.77 -4.98
N ARG A 55 -1.74 9.51 -5.54
CA ARG A 55 -0.85 10.34 -4.75
C ARG A 55 -1.58 11.45 -3.99
N ASN A 56 -2.47 12.16 -4.70
CA ASN A 56 -3.19 13.31 -4.13
C ASN A 56 -2.24 14.27 -3.40
N ASP A 57 -2.43 14.45 -2.09
CA ASP A 57 -1.65 15.40 -1.29
C ASP A 57 -0.41 14.79 -0.65
N ILE A 58 -0.05 13.57 -1.00
CA ILE A 58 1.15 12.95 -0.44
C ILE A 58 2.39 13.58 -1.07
N SER A 59 3.32 14.01 -0.24
CA SER A 59 4.55 14.65 -0.68
C SER A 59 5.45 13.69 -1.44
N THR A 60 6.35 14.24 -2.27
CA THR A 60 7.39 13.44 -2.92
C THR A 60 8.34 12.86 -1.88
N GLY A 61 8.96 11.76 -2.21
CA GLY A 61 9.97 11.13 -1.37
C GLY A 61 9.69 9.66 -1.13
N VAL A 62 10.39 9.14 -0.14
CA VAL A 62 10.27 7.74 0.26
C VAL A 62 9.10 7.57 1.21
N MET A 63 8.24 6.61 0.89
CA MET A 63 7.12 6.23 1.74
C MET A 63 7.17 4.73 1.98
N TYR A 64 6.58 4.29 3.07
CA TYR A 64 6.40 2.88 3.37
C TYR A 64 4.92 2.55 3.32
N TYR A 65 4.60 1.36 2.87
CA TYR A 65 3.22 0.88 2.89
C TYR A 65 3.17 -0.47 3.60
N GLN A 66 2.23 -0.60 4.51
CA GLN A 66 2.05 -1.78 5.34
C GLN A 66 0.66 -2.34 5.13
N LEU A 67 0.61 -3.63 4.84
CA LEU A 67 -0.66 -4.35 4.71
C LEU A 67 -0.86 -5.22 5.94
N GLU A 68 -2.04 -5.11 6.54
CA GLU A 68 -2.42 -5.95 7.67
C GLU A 68 -3.75 -6.64 7.39
N SER A 69 -3.82 -7.93 7.63
CA SER A 69 -5.04 -8.72 7.49
C SER A 69 -4.92 -9.95 8.37
N ASN A 70 -5.83 -10.11 9.34
CA ASN A 70 -5.80 -11.22 10.29
C ASN A 70 -4.38 -11.42 10.84
N ASP A 71 -3.74 -12.54 10.49
CA ASP A 71 -2.38 -12.85 10.94
C ASP A 71 -1.31 -12.46 9.95
N TYR A 72 -1.68 -11.75 8.89
CA TYR A 72 -0.75 -11.36 7.83
C TYR A 72 -0.34 -9.90 7.99
N ASN A 73 0.96 -9.66 7.89
CA ASN A 73 1.52 -8.31 7.99
C ASN A 73 2.76 -8.23 7.11
N ALA A 74 2.82 -7.24 6.24
CA ALA A 74 3.97 -7.01 5.36
C ALA A 74 4.16 -5.52 5.12
N THR A 75 5.43 -5.10 5.02
CA THR A 75 5.78 -3.70 4.78
C THR A 75 6.79 -3.62 3.64
N LYS A 76 6.58 -2.66 2.75
CA LYS A 76 7.51 -2.37 1.65
C LYS A 76 7.69 -0.87 1.48
N LYS A 77 8.70 -0.51 0.71
CA LYS A 77 9.04 0.88 0.42
C LYS A 77 8.58 1.24 -0.99
N MET A 78 8.10 2.47 -1.16
CA MET A 78 7.80 3.04 -2.47
C MET A 78 8.39 4.44 -2.57
N ILE A 79 8.58 4.92 -3.80
CA ILE A 79 9.16 6.23 -4.06
C ILE A 79 8.21 7.06 -4.90
N ILE A 80 7.91 8.26 -4.44
CA ILE A 80 7.06 9.22 -5.15
C ILE A 80 7.95 10.32 -5.70
N ILE A 81 7.85 10.55 -6.99
CA ILE A 81 8.62 11.61 -7.68
C ILE A 81 7.68 12.62 -8.33
N GLU A 82 8.21 13.76 -8.69
CA GLU A 82 7.46 14.79 -9.39
C GLU A 82 7.29 14.50 -10.87
#